data_0c3692a54a62e0e2705ce19990ff1890
#
_entry.id   0c3692a54a62e0e2705ce19990ff1890
#
_cell.length_a   1.000
_cell.length_b   1.000
_cell.length_c   1.000
_cell.angle_alpha   90.00
_cell.angle_beta   90.00
_cell.angle_gamma   90.00
#
_symmetry.space_group_name_H-M   'P 1'
#
loop_
_entity.id
_entity.type
_entity.pdbx_description
1 polymer ?
#
loop_
_entity_poly.entity_id
_entity_poly.type
_entity_poly.pdbx_seq_one_letter_code
_entity_poly.pdbx_strand_id
1 'polypeptide(L)'
;IPVAALSGGQRQVVAIARALVGDPKVVILDEPTAALGVEQTAQVLDLVERLRERGHGVILISHNMADVKAVADKVAVLRLGRNNGTFSVADTSNEEIIAAITGATDNAVTRRKARTATAPKEDAK
;
A
#
# COMPACT_ATOMS: atom_id res chain seq x y z
N ILE A 1 -18.13 -9.82 25.36
CA ILE A 1 -18.12 -10.89 24.34
C ILE A 1 -16.69 -11.37 24.18
N PRO A 2 -16.44 -12.69 24.24
CA PRO A 2 -15.11 -13.22 23.96
C PRO A 2 -14.68 -12.91 22.53
N VAL A 3 -13.41 -12.57 22.32
CA VAL A 3 -12.86 -12.27 20.98
C VAL A 3 -13.10 -13.42 20.00
N ALA A 4 -13.06 -14.66 20.45
CA ALA A 4 -13.33 -15.84 19.62
C ALA A 4 -14.77 -15.89 19.04
N ALA A 5 -15.71 -15.19 19.64
CA ALA A 5 -17.11 -15.13 19.17
C ALA A 5 -17.35 -14.01 18.15
N LEU A 6 -16.36 -13.17 17.87
CA LEU A 6 -16.47 -12.06 16.91
C LEU A 6 -16.27 -12.55 15.48
N SER A 7 -16.88 -11.86 14.52
CA SER A 7 -16.59 -12.07 13.10
C SER A 7 -15.14 -11.70 12.76
N GLY A 8 -14.64 -12.15 11.61
CA GLY A 8 -13.30 -11.78 11.13
C GLY A 8 -13.09 -10.27 11.06
N GLY A 9 -14.07 -9.53 10.54
CA GLY A 9 -14.01 -8.07 10.47
C GLY A 9 -14.00 -7.40 11.85
N GLN A 10 -14.83 -7.90 12.77
CA GLN A 10 -14.86 -7.41 14.15
C GLN A 10 -13.54 -7.68 14.88
N ARG A 11 -12.94 -8.86 14.70
CA ARG A 11 -11.62 -9.17 15.26
C ARG A 11 -10.56 -8.22 14.72
N GLN A 12 -10.62 -7.89 13.45
CA GLN A 12 -9.67 -6.97 12.82
C GLN A 12 -9.80 -5.56 13.39
N VAL A 13 -11.01 -5.06 13.58
CA VAL A 13 -11.25 -3.77 14.22
C VAL A 13 -10.70 -3.75 15.65
N VAL A 14 -10.89 -4.82 16.41
CA VAL A 14 -10.33 -4.94 17.77
C VAL A 14 -8.80 -4.94 17.73
N ALA A 15 -8.19 -5.65 16.80
CA ALA A 15 -6.73 -5.69 16.64
C ALA A 15 -6.17 -4.30 16.33
N ILE A 16 -6.82 -3.53 15.47
CA ILE A 16 -6.43 -2.16 15.15
C ILE A 16 -6.60 -1.25 16.37
N ALA A 17 -7.71 -1.38 17.09
CA ALA A 17 -7.95 -0.61 18.32
C ALA A 17 -6.88 -0.87 19.36
N ARG A 18 -6.42 -2.10 19.51
CA ARG A 18 -5.31 -2.45 20.41
C ARG A 18 -4.00 -1.80 19.99
N ALA A 19 -3.73 -1.71 18.71
CA ALA A 19 -2.53 -1.05 18.19
C ALA A 19 -2.55 0.46 18.47
N LEU A 20 -3.70 1.05 18.70
CA LEU A 20 -3.85 2.48 18.98
C LEU A 20 -3.71 2.83 20.47
N VAL A 21 -3.60 1.86 21.35
CA VAL A 21 -3.35 2.11 22.78
C VAL A 21 -2.00 2.82 22.92
N GLY A 22 -1.97 3.93 23.65
CA GLY A 22 -0.77 4.75 23.80
C GLY A 22 -0.59 5.84 22.74
N ASP A 23 -1.56 6.04 21.86
CA ASP A 23 -1.60 7.07 20.82
C ASP A 23 -0.35 7.09 19.94
N PRO A 24 -0.08 6.01 19.18
CA PRO A 24 1.09 5.92 18.34
C PRO A 24 1.04 6.94 17.19
N LYS A 25 2.18 7.42 16.74
CA LYS A 25 2.27 8.32 15.58
C LYS A 25 2.14 7.56 14.26
N VAL A 26 2.62 6.32 14.24
CA VAL A 26 2.61 5.45 13.05
C VAL A 26 1.97 4.11 13.42
N VAL A 27 1.08 3.65 12.57
CA VAL A 27 0.40 2.35 12.68
C VAL A 27 0.75 1.52 11.46
N ILE A 28 1.18 0.28 11.67
CA ILE A 28 1.48 -0.66 10.58
C ILE A 28 0.39 -1.73 10.55
N LEU A 29 -0.27 -1.86 9.43
CA LEU A 29 -1.34 -2.83 9.20
C LEU A 29 -0.90 -3.80 8.11
N ASP A 30 -0.70 -5.05 8.49
CA ASP A 30 -0.25 -6.12 7.58
C ASP A 30 -1.44 -6.95 7.12
N GLU A 31 -1.78 -6.83 5.84
CA GLU A 31 -2.89 -7.53 5.20
C GLU A 31 -4.22 -7.42 5.99
N PRO A 32 -4.66 -6.22 6.35
CA PRO A 32 -5.77 -6.07 7.30
C PRO A 32 -7.13 -6.48 6.72
N THR A 33 -7.26 -6.64 5.41
CA THR A 33 -8.49 -7.02 4.73
C THR A 33 -8.47 -8.45 4.20
N ALA A 34 -7.39 -9.19 4.41
CA ALA A 34 -7.27 -10.57 3.95
C ALA A 34 -8.37 -11.45 4.55
N ALA A 35 -8.99 -12.27 3.71
CA ALA A 35 -10.06 -13.20 4.10
C ALA A 35 -11.33 -12.54 4.65
N LEU A 36 -11.53 -11.24 4.45
CA LEU A 36 -12.76 -10.53 4.81
C LEU A 36 -13.71 -10.43 3.62
N GLY A 37 -15.02 -10.39 3.91
CA GLY A 37 -16.05 -10.10 2.93
C GLY A 37 -16.08 -8.62 2.54
N VAL A 38 -16.91 -8.27 1.57
CA VAL A 38 -16.98 -6.89 1.01
C VAL A 38 -17.34 -5.86 2.08
N GLU A 39 -18.36 -6.13 2.90
CA GLU A 39 -18.78 -5.19 3.95
C GLU A 39 -17.72 -5.01 5.04
N GLN A 40 -17.11 -6.10 5.45
CA GLN A 40 -16.05 -6.08 6.46
C GLN A 40 -14.81 -5.36 5.97
N THR A 41 -14.43 -5.58 4.72
CA THR A 41 -13.32 -4.86 4.08
C THR A 41 -13.62 -3.36 4.06
N ALA A 42 -14.82 -2.94 3.68
CA ALA A 42 -15.21 -1.54 3.68
C ALA A 42 -15.10 -0.90 5.07
N GLN A 43 -15.48 -1.61 6.13
CA GLN A 43 -15.35 -1.13 7.50
C GLN A 43 -13.90 -0.93 7.91
N VAL A 44 -13.01 -1.85 7.55
CA VAL A 44 -11.58 -1.74 7.84
C VAL A 44 -10.95 -0.58 7.07
N LEU A 45 -11.28 -0.42 5.80
CA LEU A 45 -10.76 0.68 4.98
C LEU A 45 -11.25 2.05 5.48
N ASP A 46 -12.51 2.13 5.92
CA ASP A 46 -13.06 3.35 6.54
C ASP A 46 -12.30 3.71 7.82
N LEU A 47 -11.96 2.72 8.62
CA LEU A 47 -11.16 2.93 9.82
C LEU A 47 -9.75 3.43 9.48
N VAL A 48 -9.12 2.89 8.45
CA VAL A 48 -7.81 3.36 7.96
C VAL A 48 -7.88 4.85 7.57
N GLU A 49 -8.91 5.25 6.86
CA GLU A 49 -9.11 6.66 6.51
C GLU A 49 -9.29 7.56 7.72
N ARG A 50 -10.05 7.11 8.71
CA ARG A 50 -10.22 7.86 9.96
C ARG A 50 -8.92 8.03 10.72
N LEU A 51 -8.05 7.02 10.74
CA LEU A 51 -6.73 7.12 11.36
C LEU A 51 -5.88 8.18 10.66
N ARG A 52 -5.89 8.21 9.36
CA ARG A 52 -5.20 9.22 8.56
C ARG A 52 -5.72 10.62 8.89
N GLU A 53 -7.03 10.81 8.93
CA GLU A 53 -7.66 12.09 9.25
C GLU A 53 -7.32 12.59 10.66
N ARG A 54 -7.10 11.68 11.60
CA ARG A 54 -6.68 12.00 12.96
C ARG A 54 -5.19 12.30 13.08
N GLY A 55 -4.44 12.24 11.99
CA GLY A 55 -3.03 12.56 11.97
C GLY A 55 -2.07 11.40 12.21
N HIS A 56 -2.57 10.16 12.24
CA HIS A 56 -1.68 9.00 12.29
C HIS A 56 -1.05 8.76 10.92
N GLY A 57 0.24 8.43 10.90
CA GLY A 57 0.86 7.81 9.74
C GLY A 57 0.41 6.36 9.68
N VAL A 58 -0.07 5.91 8.52
CA VAL A 58 -0.52 4.52 8.33
C VAL A 58 0.33 3.87 7.24
N ILE A 59 0.94 2.75 7.57
CA ILE A 59 1.62 1.88 6.60
C ILE A 59 0.72 0.67 6.40
N LEU A 60 0.18 0.54 5.20
CA LEU A 60 -0.70 -0.55 4.82
C LEU A 60 0.06 -1.52 3.92
N ILE A 61 0.16 -2.77 4.34
CA ILE A 61 0.73 -3.83 3.52
C ILE A 61 -0.42 -4.64 2.95
N SER A 62 -0.55 -4.66 1.63
CA SER A 62 -1.63 -5.37 0.94
C SER A 62 -1.21 -5.74 -0.49
N HIS A 63 -1.78 -6.82 -0.99
CA HIS A 63 -1.68 -7.21 -2.41
C HIS A 63 -2.98 -6.94 -3.18
N ASN A 64 -3.99 -6.38 -2.52
CA ASN A 64 -5.26 -6.02 -3.15
C ASN A 64 -5.22 -4.57 -3.65
N MET A 65 -5.12 -4.39 -4.96
CA MET A 65 -4.99 -3.07 -5.57
C MET A 65 -6.22 -2.20 -5.38
N ALA A 66 -7.42 -2.77 -5.36
CA ALA A 66 -8.64 -2.01 -5.12
C ALA A 66 -8.63 -1.36 -3.74
N ASP A 67 -8.22 -2.11 -2.70
CA ASP A 67 -8.11 -1.60 -1.34
C ASP A 67 -7.04 -0.51 -1.24
N VAL A 68 -5.88 -0.76 -1.83
CA VAL A 68 -4.76 0.21 -1.84
C VAL A 68 -5.19 1.51 -2.52
N LYS A 69 -5.80 1.43 -3.68
CA LYS A 69 -6.30 2.61 -4.41
C LYS A 69 -7.35 3.39 -3.63
N ALA A 70 -8.16 2.70 -2.83
CA ALA A 70 -9.21 3.34 -2.05
C ALA A 70 -8.68 4.26 -0.95
N VAL A 71 -7.54 3.93 -0.32
CA VAL A 71 -7.10 4.61 0.91
C VAL A 71 -5.69 5.17 0.85
N ALA A 72 -4.81 4.68 -0.02
CA ALA A 72 -3.41 5.07 -0.02
C ALA A 72 -3.16 6.40 -0.73
N ASP A 73 -2.27 7.21 -0.18
CA ASP A 73 -1.74 8.40 -0.84
C ASP A 73 -0.56 8.05 -1.74
N LYS A 74 0.30 7.16 -1.25
CA LYS A 74 1.50 6.71 -1.95
C LYS A 74 1.61 5.19 -1.89
N VAL A 75 2.20 4.61 -2.91
CA VAL A 75 2.46 3.18 -2.99
C VAL A 75 3.94 2.96 -3.24
N ALA A 76 4.56 2.14 -2.40
CA ALA A 76 5.89 1.61 -2.65
C ALA A 76 5.77 0.14 -3.02
N VAL A 77 6.34 -0.24 -4.14
CA VAL A 77 6.33 -1.62 -4.61
C VAL A 77 7.64 -2.29 -4.25
N LEU A 78 7.57 -3.39 -3.52
CA LEU A 78 8.72 -4.22 -3.22
C LEU A 78 8.70 -5.45 -4.10
N ARG A 79 9.83 -5.72 -4.74
CA ARG A 79 10.01 -6.87 -5.61
C ARG A 79 11.41 -7.45 -5.40
N LEU A 80 11.46 -8.76 -5.10
CA LEU A 80 12.73 -9.47 -4.91
C LEU A 80 13.67 -8.78 -3.90
N GLY A 81 13.09 -8.29 -2.80
CA GLY A 81 13.84 -7.65 -1.72
C GLY A 81 14.27 -6.21 -2.00
N ARG A 82 13.78 -5.59 -3.07
CA ARG A 82 14.12 -4.23 -3.46
C ARG A 82 12.89 -3.38 -3.73
N ASN A 83 13.04 -2.07 -3.55
CA ASN A 83 12.02 -1.13 -4.01
C ASN A 83 12.02 -1.09 -5.55
N ASN A 84 10.89 -1.43 -6.15
CA ASN A 84 10.69 -1.42 -7.60
C ASN A 84 9.75 -0.30 -8.06
N GLY A 85 9.67 0.76 -7.33
CA GLY A 85 8.94 1.96 -7.66
C GLY A 85 8.18 2.53 -6.47
N THR A 86 8.12 3.85 -6.40
CA THR A 86 7.29 4.60 -5.46
C THR A 86 6.42 5.53 -6.26
N PHE A 87 5.11 5.46 -6.06
CA PHE A 87 4.12 6.14 -6.87
C PHE A 87 3.18 6.98 -6.02
N SER A 88 2.77 8.13 -6.55
CA SER A 88 1.61 8.86 -6.04
C SER A 88 0.34 8.24 -6.62
N VAL A 89 -0.59 7.82 -5.78
CA VAL A 89 -1.82 7.15 -6.24
C VAL A 89 -2.65 8.06 -7.14
N ALA A 90 -2.69 9.36 -6.85
CA ALA A 90 -3.46 10.33 -7.63
C ALA A 90 -2.94 10.49 -9.08
N ASP A 91 -1.66 10.26 -9.31
CA ASP A 91 -0.99 10.52 -10.59
C ASP A 91 -0.58 9.25 -11.33
N THR A 92 -0.94 8.07 -10.83
CA THR A 92 -0.44 6.79 -11.35
C THR A 92 -1.59 5.88 -11.74
N SER A 93 -1.48 5.24 -12.90
CA SER A 93 -2.45 4.25 -13.36
C SER A 93 -2.26 2.90 -12.66
N ASN A 94 -3.32 2.08 -12.66
CA ASN A 94 -3.24 0.71 -12.15
C ASN A 94 -2.21 -0.12 -12.93
N GLU A 95 -2.13 0.07 -14.24
CA GLU A 95 -1.21 -0.64 -15.11
C GLU A 95 0.25 -0.39 -14.74
N GLU A 96 0.60 0.85 -14.40
CA GLU A 96 1.95 1.20 -13.97
C GLU A 96 2.34 0.50 -12.67
N ILE A 97 1.43 0.46 -11.70
CA ILE A 97 1.67 -0.21 -10.42
C ILE A 97 1.77 -1.73 -10.63
N ILE A 98 0.86 -2.31 -11.38
CA ILE A 98 0.86 -3.74 -11.70
C ILE A 98 2.14 -4.13 -12.45
N ALA A 99 2.59 -3.33 -13.39
CA ALA A 99 3.85 -3.55 -14.09
C ALA A 99 5.05 -3.58 -13.14
N ALA A 100 5.06 -2.71 -12.15
CA ALA A 100 6.10 -2.70 -11.11
C ALA A 100 6.03 -3.96 -10.22
N ILE A 101 4.82 -4.41 -9.87
CA ILE A 101 4.60 -5.61 -9.04
C ILE A 101 5.03 -6.88 -9.79
N THR A 102 4.65 -7.01 -11.04
CA THR A 102 4.91 -8.21 -11.85
C THR A 102 6.32 -8.25 -12.43
N GLY A 103 7.06 -7.17 -12.35
CA GLY A 103 8.40 -7.06 -12.91
C GLY A 103 8.43 -6.76 -14.41
N ALA A 104 7.32 -6.36 -15.01
CA ALA A 104 7.29 -5.95 -16.43
C ALA A 104 8.19 -4.74 -16.69
N THR A 105 8.45 -3.92 -15.66
CA THR A 105 9.38 -2.78 -15.71
C THR A 105 10.79 -3.11 -15.20
N ASP A 106 10.99 -4.31 -14.64
CA ASP A 106 12.26 -4.72 -14.03
C ASP A 106 12.97 -5.75 -14.93
N ASN A 107 13.42 -5.31 -16.08
CA ASN A 107 14.19 -6.13 -17.03
C ASN A 107 15.40 -5.34 -17.56
N ALA A 108 16.31 -6.05 -18.23
CA ALA A 108 17.56 -5.45 -18.71
C ALA A 108 17.35 -4.29 -19.68
N VAL A 109 16.31 -4.38 -20.52
CA VAL A 109 15.99 -3.33 -21.51
C VAL A 109 15.47 -2.08 -20.81
N THR A 110 14.55 -2.25 -19.85
CA THR A 110 13.98 -1.16 -19.07
C THR A 110 15.04 -0.47 -18.22
N ARG A 111 15.93 -1.22 -17.59
CA ARG A 111 17.07 -0.68 -16.83
C ARG A 111 18.02 0.11 -17.71
N ARG A 112 18.28 -0.34 -18.91
CA ARG A 112 19.09 0.39 -19.89
C ARG A 112 18.46 1.71 -20.30
N LYS A 113 17.17 1.71 -20.60
CA LYS A 113 16.43 2.93 -20.95
C LYS A 113 16.44 3.95 -19.82
N ALA A 114 16.28 3.51 -18.58
CA ALA A 114 16.33 4.37 -17.40
C ALA A 114 17.71 5.02 -17.25
N ARG A 115 18.80 4.27 -17.43
CA ARG A 115 20.16 4.80 -17.39
C ARG A 115 20.40 5.83 -18.49
N THR A 116 19.92 5.60 -19.69
CA THR A 116 20.05 6.52 -20.82
C THR A 116 19.28 7.82 -20.56
N ALA A 117 18.09 7.73 -19.96
CA ALA A 117 17.27 8.89 -19.63
C ALA A 117 17.88 9.77 -18.53
N THR A 118 18.69 9.19 -17.63
CA THR A 118 19.36 9.91 -16.54
C THR A 118 20.78 10.34 -16.86
N ALA A 119 21.34 9.84 -17.98
CA ALA A 119 22.66 10.27 -18.43
C ALA A 119 22.62 11.73 -18.88
N PRO A 120 23.66 12.54 -18.59
CA PRO A 120 23.75 13.89 -19.13
C PRO A 120 23.71 13.82 -20.65
N LYS A 121 22.87 14.64 -21.26
CA LYS A 121 22.94 14.82 -22.72
C LYS A 121 24.27 15.44 -23.01
N GLU A 122 25.17 14.71 -23.65
CA GLU A 122 26.32 15.34 -24.26
C GLU A 122 25.78 16.32 -25.31
N ASP A 123 26.13 17.60 -25.14
CA ASP A 123 25.81 18.59 -26.16
C ASP A 123 26.46 18.13 -27.43
N ALA A 124 25.65 17.70 -28.39
CA ALA A 124 26.11 17.39 -29.73
C ALA A 124 26.62 18.72 -30.34
N LYS A 125 27.91 18.85 -30.45
CA LYS A 125 28.48 19.92 -31.22
C LYS A 125 28.32 19.67 -32.71
#